data_dd4a9e880592aaf7a27b3703cbc1b443
#
_entry.id   dd4a9e880592aaf7a27b3703cbc1b443
#
_cell.length_a   1.000
_cell.length_b   1.000
_cell.length_c   1.000
_cell.angle_alpha   90.00
_cell.angle_beta   90.00
_cell.angle_gamma   90.00
#
_symmetry.space_group_name_H-M   'P 1'
#
loop_
_entity.id
_entity.type
_entity.pdbx_description
1 polymer ?
#
loop_
_entity_poly.entity_id
_entity_poly.type
_entity_poly.pdbx_seq_one_letter_code
_entity_poly.pdbx_strand_id
1 'polypeptide(L)'
;MKKYRTRIITLLLAGMLAVFAPVQAWAAETDEKEVAPGISQEEDSRETGEKENASKEPEEVLEEPGEVTEPITKADKPYLALGANLTPAQQETVLELLNINPAELPDYDVIYITNEEEHEYLGEYVDAGKIGTRALSSVLIVKRDQGNGINITTKNISYCTIGMYKNALITAGITDADIIVAGPFPISGTAALVGAMKAYSDMTGAKVSERSMDTALNELVLTGDIAEAVGDSQKAEELVAYLKQEVIEKGLNSEKDIKAAIAEACSQFDITLAEEEIGELTSLLQKIGELDLDIDSIKDQAEELYEKISNLDTKSIFDKVADFFRSILEFFQGLFS
;
A
#
# COMPACT_ATOMS: atom_id res chain seq x y z
N MET A 1 -48.56 6.84 -3.04
CA MET A 1 -49.06 5.48 -3.32
C MET A 1 -48.16 4.82 -4.34
N LYS A 2 -47.18 4.03 -3.91
CA LYS A 2 -46.33 3.23 -4.80
C LYS A 2 -46.11 1.85 -4.16
N LYS A 3 -46.43 0.83 -4.94
CA LYS A 3 -46.54 -0.57 -4.57
C LYS A 3 -45.16 -1.22 -4.47
N TYR A 4 -44.86 -1.82 -3.32
CA TYR A 4 -43.75 -2.76 -3.12
C TYR A 4 -44.05 -4.05 -3.89
N ARG A 5 -43.10 -4.52 -4.68
CA ARG A 5 -43.10 -5.87 -5.27
C ARG A 5 -42.03 -6.70 -4.56
N THR A 6 -42.48 -7.51 -3.64
CA THR A 6 -41.77 -8.61 -3.01
C THR A 6 -41.55 -9.71 -4.04
N ARG A 7 -40.32 -10.16 -4.25
CA ARG A 7 -40.02 -11.41 -4.93
C ARG A 7 -39.45 -12.40 -3.91
N ILE A 8 -40.25 -13.40 -3.65
CA ILE A 8 -39.94 -14.62 -2.91
C ILE A 8 -39.09 -15.50 -3.83
N ILE A 9 -37.93 -15.90 -3.41
CA ILE A 9 -37.15 -16.99 -4.02
C ILE A 9 -37.09 -18.15 -3.03
N THR A 10 -37.56 -19.26 -3.51
CA THR A 10 -37.82 -20.53 -2.84
C THR A 10 -36.54 -21.30 -2.59
N LEU A 11 -36.33 -21.75 -1.35
CA LEU A 11 -35.30 -22.72 -0.94
C LEU A 11 -35.47 -24.06 -1.69
N LEU A 12 -34.36 -24.64 -2.12
CA LEU A 12 -34.23 -26.07 -2.35
C LEU A 12 -33.11 -26.62 -1.43
N LEU A 13 -33.56 -27.34 -0.41
CA LEU A 13 -32.72 -28.20 0.43
C LEU A 13 -32.34 -29.47 -0.37
N ALA A 14 -31.04 -29.76 -0.39
CA ALA A 14 -30.59 -31.11 -0.63
C ALA A 14 -29.53 -31.47 0.43
N GLY A 15 -29.84 -32.44 1.27
CA GLY A 15 -29.02 -32.82 2.38
C GLY A 15 -27.84 -33.72 1.97
N MET A 16 -26.80 -33.67 2.75
CA MET A 16 -25.84 -34.77 2.88
C MET A 16 -25.46 -34.98 4.36
N LEU A 17 -25.80 -36.14 4.84
CA LEU A 17 -25.40 -36.68 6.14
C LEU A 17 -23.86 -36.85 6.16
N ALA A 18 -23.20 -36.33 7.16
CA ALA A 18 -21.89 -36.78 7.56
C ALA A 18 -21.90 -37.21 9.03
N VAL A 19 -21.41 -38.38 9.22
CA VAL A 19 -21.38 -39.24 10.40
C VAL A 19 -20.53 -38.65 11.51
N PHE A 20 -21.09 -38.49 12.69
CA PHE A 20 -20.36 -38.19 13.93
C PHE A 20 -19.74 -39.47 14.49
N ALA A 21 -18.47 -39.44 14.79
CA ALA A 21 -17.81 -40.34 15.72
C ALA A 21 -17.19 -39.55 16.88
N PRO A 22 -17.41 -39.93 18.14
CA PRO A 22 -16.88 -39.22 19.30
C PRO A 22 -15.47 -39.72 19.63
N VAL A 23 -14.54 -38.78 19.87
CA VAL A 23 -13.26 -39.09 20.52
C VAL A 23 -13.37 -38.71 21.98
N GLN A 24 -13.16 -39.73 22.81
CA GLN A 24 -13.21 -39.65 24.26
C GLN A 24 -12.03 -38.90 24.84
N ALA A 25 -12.33 -38.13 25.85
CA ALA A 25 -11.39 -37.49 26.79
C ALA A 25 -10.67 -38.59 27.62
N TRP A 26 -9.37 -38.38 27.84
CA TRP A 26 -8.64 -39.03 28.89
C TRP A 26 -7.88 -38.03 29.72
N ALA A 27 -8.34 -37.89 30.93
CA ALA A 27 -7.66 -37.23 32.05
C ALA A 27 -7.06 -38.31 32.95
N ALA A 28 -5.88 -38.07 33.47
CA ALA A 28 -5.34 -38.53 34.76
C ALA A 28 -3.83 -38.27 34.72
N GLU A 29 -3.30 -37.57 35.58
CA GLU A 29 -3.09 -37.49 37.03
C GLU A 29 -1.58 -37.56 37.34
N THR A 30 -1.19 -36.62 38.14
CA THR A 30 0.05 -36.35 38.84
C THR A 30 0.86 -37.54 39.34
N ASP A 31 2.22 -37.47 39.31
CA ASP A 31 3.00 -37.60 40.54
C ASP A 31 4.45 -37.06 40.40
N GLU A 32 4.87 -36.35 41.42
CA GLU A 32 6.21 -35.86 41.68
C GLU A 32 7.18 -36.99 41.99
N LYS A 33 8.46 -36.85 41.61
CA LYS A 33 9.59 -37.00 42.54
C LYS A 33 10.94 -36.60 41.93
N GLU A 34 11.63 -35.80 42.72
CA GLU A 34 13.02 -35.39 42.74
C GLU A 34 14.06 -36.48 42.49
N VAL A 35 15.21 -36.11 41.93
CA VAL A 35 16.59 -36.16 42.42
C VAL A 35 17.61 -36.17 41.29
N ALA A 36 18.50 -35.20 41.24
CA ALA A 36 19.79 -35.17 40.52
C ALA A 36 20.88 -35.82 41.40
N PRO A 37 22.16 -35.89 41.05
CA PRO A 37 22.90 -35.66 39.79
C PRO A 37 23.92 -36.78 39.47
N GLY A 38 24.65 -36.68 38.33
CA GLY A 38 25.81 -37.54 38.09
C GLY A 38 26.45 -37.43 36.69
N ILE A 39 27.55 -36.81 36.66
CA ILE A 39 28.63 -36.60 35.71
C ILE A 39 29.09 -37.88 34.95
N SER A 40 29.43 -37.75 33.66
CA SER A 40 30.72 -37.97 32.94
C SER A 40 30.48 -38.49 31.52
N GLN A 41 30.99 -37.73 30.57
CA GLN A 41 32.05 -38.00 29.57
C GLN A 41 32.01 -39.35 28.80
N GLU A 42 32.01 -39.25 27.54
CA GLU A 42 32.99 -39.54 26.47
C GLU A 42 32.38 -40.08 25.21
N GLU A 43 32.68 -39.40 24.12
CA GLU A 43 33.07 -39.79 22.75
C GLU A 43 32.52 -41.08 22.10
N ASP A 44 32.01 -41.04 20.91
CA ASP A 44 32.67 -41.18 19.60
C ASP A 44 31.68 -41.47 18.46
N SER A 45 31.84 -40.68 17.43
CA SER A 45 31.74 -40.90 15.98
C SER A 45 30.64 -41.76 15.32
N ARG A 46 30.14 -41.13 14.28
CA ARG A 46 29.84 -41.57 12.89
C ARG A 46 28.40 -41.73 12.43
N GLU A 47 28.14 -40.80 11.56
CA GLU A 47 27.69 -40.94 10.16
C GLU A 47 26.21 -41.17 9.83
N THR A 48 25.74 -40.24 9.01
CA THR A 48 24.81 -40.28 7.87
C THR A 48 23.32 -40.39 8.13
N GLY A 49 22.67 -39.35 7.65
CA GLY A 49 21.22 -39.32 7.40
C GLY A 49 20.70 -37.91 7.21
N GLU A 50 21.05 -37.27 6.09
CA GLU A 50 20.37 -36.07 5.61
C GLU A 50 18.87 -36.27 5.57
N LYS A 51 18.15 -35.46 6.33
CA LYS A 51 16.79 -35.08 6.04
C LYS A 51 16.75 -33.55 6.06
N GLU A 52 16.74 -33.00 4.86
CA GLU A 52 16.39 -31.62 4.57
C GLU A 52 15.11 -31.23 5.32
N ASN A 53 15.28 -30.47 6.37
CA ASN A 53 14.20 -29.72 6.98
C ASN A 53 14.38 -28.30 6.50
N ALA A 54 13.70 -27.97 5.38
CA ALA A 54 13.63 -26.59 4.88
C ALA A 54 12.94 -25.72 5.93
N SER A 55 13.74 -25.17 6.82
CA SER A 55 13.35 -23.99 7.58
C SER A 55 13.22 -22.85 6.57
N LYS A 56 11.98 -22.38 6.31
CA LYS A 56 11.76 -21.10 5.66
C LYS A 56 12.51 -20.06 6.49
N GLU A 57 13.55 -19.51 5.92
CA GLU A 57 14.17 -18.27 6.39
C GLU A 57 13.08 -17.18 6.39
N PRO A 58 13.05 -16.28 7.37
CA PRO A 58 12.16 -15.13 7.32
C PRO A 58 12.48 -14.35 6.04
N GLU A 59 11.48 -14.08 5.22
CA GLU A 59 11.59 -13.19 4.07
C GLU A 59 12.30 -11.91 4.53
N GLU A 60 13.45 -11.66 3.97
CA GLU A 60 14.24 -10.45 4.19
C GLU A 60 13.37 -9.30 3.67
N VAL A 61 12.86 -8.47 4.60
CA VAL A 61 12.17 -7.23 4.25
C VAL A 61 13.21 -6.38 3.55
N LEU A 62 13.10 -6.27 2.23
CA LEU A 62 13.93 -5.37 1.44
C LEU A 62 13.55 -3.95 1.89
N GLU A 63 14.37 -3.37 2.75
CA GLU A 63 14.30 -1.93 3.01
C GLU A 63 14.70 -1.23 1.71
N GLU A 64 13.71 -0.73 0.97
CA GLU A 64 13.99 0.14 -0.16
C GLU A 64 14.74 1.38 0.35
N PRO A 65 15.83 1.80 -0.30
CA PRO A 65 16.55 3.01 0.10
C PRO A 65 15.58 4.18 0.04
N GLY A 66 15.33 4.78 1.21
CA GLY A 66 14.44 5.92 1.33
C GLY A 66 14.97 7.13 0.55
N GLU A 67 14.07 7.93 0.02
CA GLU A 67 14.36 9.09 -0.80
C GLU A 67 14.55 10.38 0.01
N VAL A 68 14.14 10.40 1.27
CA VAL A 68 14.39 11.57 2.14
C VAL A 68 15.88 11.63 2.48
N THR A 69 16.59 12.46 1.74
CA THR A 69 18.04 12.60 1.83
C THR A 69 18.48 13.55 2.94
N GLU A 70 17.61 14.48 3.35
CA GLU A 70 17.86 15.44 4.41
C GLU A 70 17.05 15.12 5.67
N PRO A 71 17.65 15.23 6.87
CA PRO A 71 16.92 14.97 8.11
C PRO A 71 15.80 16.00 8.29
N ILE A 72 14.59 15.53 8.55
CA ILE A 72 13.49 16.39 9.00
C ILE A 72 13.78 16.81 10.43
N THR A 73 13.81 18.13 10.67
CA THR A 73 14.12 18.72 11.97
C THR A 73 12.93 19.53 12.50
N LYS A 74 12.95 19.89 13.77
CA LYS A 74 11.93 20.79 14.36
C LYS A 74 11.83 22.16 13.66
N ALA A 75 12.93 22.63 13.05
CA ALA A 75 12.95 23.92 12.34
C ALA A 75 12.03 23.88 11.12
N ASP A 76 11.80 22.72 10.55
CA ASP A 76 10.91 22.49 9.40
C ASP A 76 9.43 22.51 9.79
N LYS A 77 9.11 22.53 11.10
CA LYS A 77 7.74 22.47 11.65
C LYS A 77 6.95 21.26 11.14
N PRO A 78 7.48 20.06 11.29
CA PRO A 78 6.80 18.85 10.82
C PRO A 78 5.56 18.54 11.64
N TYR A 79 4.61 17.88 11.03
CA TYR A 79 3.49 17.22 11.69
C TYR A 79 3.78 15.74 11.92
N LEU A 80 3.32 15.24 13.04
CA LEU A 80 3.47 13.84 13.45
C LEU A 80 2.09 13.21 13.63
N ALA A 81 1.78 12.19 12.83
CA ALA A 81 0.62 11.35 13.07
C ALA A 81 1.06 10.01 13.66
N LEU A 82 0.62 9.70 14.86
CA LEU A 82 0.92 8.45 15.57
C LEU A 82 -0.27 7.50 15.54
N GLY A 83 -0.01 6.22 15.36
CA GLY A 83 -1.03 5.18 15.56
C GLY A 83 -1.53 5.18 17.00
N ALA A 84 -2.84 5.35 17.21
CA ALA A 84 -3.44 5.49 18.56
C ALA A 84 -3.33 4.24 19.42
N ASN A 85 -3.06 3.07 18.84
CA ASN A 85 -2.96 1.80 19.55
C ASN A 85 -1.51 1.39 19.90
N LEU A 86 -0.54 2.28 19.70
CA LEU A 86 0.85 2.05 20.12
C LEU A 86 0.94 1.93 21.64
N THR A 87 1.60 0.89 22.13
CA THR A 87 2.04 0.85 23.52
C THR A 87 3.17 1.85 23.75
N PRO A 88 3.47 2.27 25.00
CA PRO A 88 4.58 3.18 25.25
C PRO A 88 5.92 2.73 24.67
N ALA A 89 6.24 1.43 24.74
CA ALA A 89 7.47 0.88 24.17
C ALA A 89 7.46 0.91 22.62
N GLN A 90 6.31 0.64 22.01
CA GLN A 90 6.15 0.73 20.54
C GLN A 90 6.24 2.18 20.06
N GLN A 91 5.66 3.13 20.81
CA GLN A 91 5.78 4.55 20.50
C GLN A 91 7.25 5.02 20.58
N GLU A 92 8.00 4.58 21.58
CA GLU A 92 9.44 4.88 21.70
C GLU A 92 10.20 4.36 20.49
N THR A 93 9.96 3.10 20.08
CA THR A 93 10.54 2.52 18.86
C THR A 93 10.19 3.33 17.60
N VAL A 94 8.93 3.71 17.43
CA VAL A 94 8.49 4.52 16.28
C VAL A 94 9.15 5.89 16.27
N LEU A 95 9.22 6.57 17.42
CA LEU A 95 9.88 7.88 17.53
C LEU A 95 11.37 7.79 17.19
N GLU A 96 12.06 6.73 17.65
CA GLU A 96 13.46 6.49 17.29
C GLU A 96 13.62 6.30 15.77
N LEU A 97 12.74 5.50 15.13
CA LEU A 97 12.74 5.30 13.68
C LEU A 97 12.46 6.59 12.91
N LEU A 98 11.63 7.48 13.45
CA LEU A 98 11.34 8.80 12.89
C LEU A 98 12.44 9.84 13.21
N ASN A 99 13.52 9.46 13.90
CA ASN A 99 14.58 10.34 14.39
C ASN A 99 14.08 11.45 15.34
N ILE A 100 13.04 11.16 16.12
CA ILE A 100 12.48 12.07 17.12
C ILE A 100 12.91 11.61 18.52
N ASN A 101 13.56 12.52 19.27
CA ASN A 101 13.81 12.26 20.68
C ASN A 101 12.47 12.29 21.46
N PRO A 102 12.08 11.23 22.19
CA PRO A 102 10.81 11.21 22.95
C PRO A 102 10.62 12.40 23.90
N ALA A 103 11.70 12.96 24.44
CA ALA A 103 11.64 14.15 25.29
C ALA A 103 11.20 15.43 24.54
N GLU A 104 11.31 15.42 23.23
CA GLU A 104 10.96 16.52 22.33
C GLU A 104 9.55 16.41 21.74
N LEU A 105 8.86 15.29 21.99
CA LEU A 105 7.49 15.05 21.48
C LEU A 105 6.51 16.20 21.76
N PRO A 106 6.56 16.90 22.93
CA PRO A 106 5.71 18.05 23.18
C PRO A 106 5.95 19.27 22.27
N ASP A 107 7.07 19.29 21.54
CA ASP A 107 7.42 20.38 20.61
C ASP A 107 6.89 20.14 19.18
N TYR A 108 6.24 18.98 18.94
CA TYR A 108 5.66 18.62 17.65
C TYR A 108 4.14 18.82 17.67
N ASP A 109 3.58 19.18 16.53
CA ASP A 109 2.14 19.09 16.33
C ASP A 109 1.78 17.61 16.06
N VAL A 110 1.08 17.01 17.03
CA VAL A 110 0.79 15.56 17.03
C VAL A 110 -0.69 15.31 16.88
N ILE A 111 -1.05 14.46 15.92
CA ILE A 111 -2.37 13.86 15.80
C ILE A 111 -2.28 12.34 16.02
N TYR A 112 -3.40 11.73 16.37
CA TYR A 112 -3.49 10.28 16.59
C TYR A 112 -4.50 9.71 15.61
N ILE A 113 -4.12 8.62 14.94
CA ILE A 113 -4.98 7.89 14.01
C ILE A 113 -5.50 6.66 14.71
N THR A 114 -6.81 6.56 14.83
CA THR A 114 -7.47 5.44 15.46
C THR A 114 -7.76 4.32 14.47
N ASN A 115 -7.89 3.10 14.96
CA ASN A 115 -8.30 1.98 14.11
C ASN A 115 -9.77 2.15 13.60
N GLU A 116 -10.60 2.87 14.33
CA GLU A 116 -11.95 3.22 13.89
C GLU A 116 -11.90 4.11 12.63
N GLU A 117 -11.00 5.10 12.62
CA GLU A 117 -10.76 5.94 11.43
C GLU A 117 -10.21 5.12 10.25
N GLU A 118 -9.29 4.17 10.48
CA GLU A 118 -8.85 3.26 9.42
C GLU A 118 -10.03 2.48 8.82
N HIS A 119 -10.91 1.94 9.66
CA HIS A 119 -12.10 1.23 9.18
C HIS A 119 -13.11 2.15 8.50
N GLU A 120 -13.25 3.39 8.94
CA GLU A 120 -14.12 4.38 8.30
C GLU A 120 -13.64 4.69 6.87
N TYR A 121 -12.34 4.89 6.70
CA TYR A 121 -11.76 5.31 5.42
C TYR A 121 -11.44 4.14 4.47
N LEU A 122 -11.08 2.97 4.98
CA LEU A 122 -10.64 1.83 4.18
C LEU A 122 -11.68 0.71 4.08
N GLY A 123 -12.71 0.72 4.94
CA GLY A 123 -13.66 -0.39 5.07
C GLY A 123 -14.53 -0.66 3.85
N GLU A 124 -14.60 0.28 2.89
CA GLU A 124 -15.26 0.05 1.61
C GLU A 124 -14.38 -0.72 0.60
N TYR A 125 -13.06 -0.72 0.82
CA TYR A 125 -12.06 -1.25 -0.12
C TYR A 125 -11.32 -2.48 0.41
N VAL A 126 -11.23 -2.63 1.71
CA VAL A 126 -10.41 -3.67 2.37
C VAL A 126 -11.26 -4.44 3.37
N ASP A 127 -11.17 -5.76 3.32
CA ASP A 127 -11.78 -6.60 4.35
C ASP A 127 -11.28 -6.23 5.75
N ALA A 128 -12.21 -6.15 6.71
CA ALA A 128 -11.92 -5.77 8.09
C ALA A 128 -10.78 -6.59 8.73
N GLY A 129 -10.60 -7.85 8.29
CA GLY A 129 -9.50 -8.71 8.73
C GLY A 129 -8.13 -8.28 8.23
N LYS A 130 -8.06 -7.64 7.06
CA LYS A 130 -6.81 -7.10 6.47
C LYS A 130 -6.44 -5.75 7.13
N ILE A 131 -7.42 -4.89 7.43
CA ILE A 131 -7.19 -3.63 8.20
C ILE A 131 -6.67 -3.97 9.59
N GLY A 132 -7.19 -5.01 10.20
CA GLY A 132 -6.83 -5.44 11.54
C GLY A 132 -7.57 -4.68 12.64
N THR A 133 -7.05 -4.75 13.86
CA THR A 133 -7.73 -4.22 15.07
C THR A 133 -6.94 -3.12 15.78
N ARG A 134 -5.88 -2.63 15.18
CA ARG A 134 -4.98 -1.64 15.79
C ARG A 134 -4.32 -0.75 14.74
N ALA A 135 -4.43 0.56 14.93
CA ALA A 135 -3.65 1.56 14.20
C ALA A 135 -2.27 1.70 14.87
N LEU A 136 -1.22 1.29 14.20
CA LEU A 136 0.15 1.26 14.73
C LEU A 136 1.15 2.01 13.86
N SER A 137 0.95 2.06 12.53
CA SER A 137 1.85 2.81 11.66
C SER A 137 1.69 4.31 11.89
N SER A 138 2.81 5.01 11.74
CA SER A 138 2.94 6.42 12.08
C SER A 138 3.71 7.14 11.00
N VAL A 139 3.53 8.45 10.88
CA VAL A 139 4.15 9.25 9.84
C VAL A 139 4.61 10.60 10.38
N LEU A 140 5.80 10.99 9.98
CA LEU A 140 6.32 12.34 10.10
C LEU A 140 6.27 12.99 8.71
N ILE A 141 5.63 14.14 8.58
CA ILE A 141 5.45 14.86 7.32
C ILE A 141 5.84 16.32 7.47
N VAL A 142 6.56 16.86 6.49
CA VAL A 142 6.84 18.27 6.35
C VAL A 142 6.48 18.74 4.94
N LYS A 143 5.78 19.86 4.85
CA LYS A 143 5.54 20.50 3.56
C LYS A 143 6.82 21.15 3.05
N ARG A 144 7.09 20.97 1.77
CA ARG A 144 8.20 21.61 1.08
C ARG A 144 7.72 22.70 0.10
N ASP A 145 8.67 23.42 -0.46
CA ASP A 145 8.39 24.42 -1.49
C ASP A 145 7.95 23.72 -2.79
N GLN A 146 7.17 24.44 -3.60
CA GLN A 146 6.69 23.94 -4.88
C GLN A 146 7.84 23.45 -5.77
N GLY A 147 7.69 22.28 -6.35
CA GLY A 147 8.69 21.63 -7.20
C GLY A 147 9.67 20.72 -6.45
N ASN A 148 9.50 20.53 -5.13
CA ASN A 148 10.27 19.55 -4.37
C ASN A 148 9.85 18.10 -4.69
N GLY A 149 8.60 17.91 -5.09
CA GLY A 149 8.01 16.61 -5.22
C GLY A 149 7.74 15.93 -3.88
N ILE A 150 7.34 14.66 -3.94
CA ILE A 150 7.11 13.82 -2.75
C ILE A 150 8.31 12.90 -2.56
N ASN A 151 9.00 13.07 -1.43
CA ASN A 151 10.08 12.19 -1.02
C ASN A 151 9.64 11.34 0.17
N ILE A 152 9.75 10.02 0.08
CA ILE A 152 9.24 9.09 1.09
C ILE A 152 10.33 8.12 1.53
N THR A 153 10.42 7.92 2.84
CA THR A 153 11.18 6.83 3.45
C THR A 153 10.24 5.97 4.28
N THR A 154 10.31 4.66 4.13
CA THR A 154 9.55 3.69 4.94
C THR A 154 10.46 2.89 5.86
N LYS A 155 9.99 2.61 7.07
CA LYS A 155 10.73 1.81 8.08
C LYS A 155 9.75 0.82 8.73
N ASN A 156 10.04 -0.46 8.61
CA ASN A 156 9.17 -1.54 9.09
C ASN A 156 7.76 -1.50 8.46
N ILE A 157 7.66 -1.17 7.18
CA ILE A 157 6.43 -1.23 6.42
C ILE A 157 6.57 -2.36 5.38
N SER A 158 5.62 -3.29 5.37
CA SER A 158 5.70 -4.51 4.57
C SER A 158 4.66 -4.62 3.45
N TYR A 159 3.64 -3.76 3.42
CA TYR A 159 2.58 -3.81 2.41
C TYR A 159 2.54 -2.53 1.56
N CYS A 160 2.43 -1.35 2.18
CA CYS A 160 2.40 -0.09 1.44
C CYS A 160 3.82 0.26 0.98
N THR A 161 4.10 0.14 -0.29
CA THR A 161 5.37 0.52 -0.89
C THR A 161 5.50 2.05 -1.03
N ILE A 162 6.70 2.54 -1.34
CA ILE A 162 6.92 3.96 -1.62
C ILE A 162 6.09 4.42 -2.82
N GLY A 163 6.02 3.62 -3.89
CA GLY A 163 5.23 3.94 -5.07
C GLY A 163 3.74 4.00 -4.80
N MET A 164 3.20 3.06 -4.00
CA MET A 164 1.80 3.11 -3.55
C MET A 164 1.48 4.38 -2.77
N TYR A 165 2.35 4.78 -1.83
CA TYR A 165 2.18 6.04 -1.10
C TYR A 165 2.22 7.25 -2.03
N LYS A 166 3.21 7.34 -2.93
CA LYS A 166 3.33 8.46 -3.87
C LYS A 166 2.08 8.59 -4.74
N ASN A 167 1.64 7.48 -5.33
CA ASN A 167 0.43 7.43 -6.15
C ASN A 167 -0.78 7.99 -5.40
N ALA A 168 -1.04 7.48 -4.20
CA ALA A 168 -2.18 7.89 -3.40
C ALA A 168 -2.10 9.34 -2.91
N LEU A 169 -0.92 9.80 -2.48
CA LEU A 169 -0.73 11.17 -1.98
C LEU A 169 -0.94 12.22 -3.07
N ILE A 170 -0.46 11.97 -4.30
CA ILE A 170 -0.71 12.86 -5.43
C ILE A 170 -2.21 12.91 -5.77
N THR A 171 -2.91 11.77 -5.74
CA THR A 171 -4.36 11.71 -5.93
C THR A 171 -5.11 12.45 -4.81
N ALA A 172 -4.54 12.50 -3.60
CA ALA A 172 -5.05 13.34 -2.52
C ALA A 172 -4.76 14.84 -2.70
N GLY A 173 -3.95 15.22 -3.71
CA GLY A 173 -3.55 16.60 -3.98
C GLY A 173 -2.34 17.07 -3.17
N ILE A 174 -1.55 16.13 -2.65
CA ILE A 174 -0.28 16.41 -1.97
C ILE A 174 0.82 16.27 -3.00
N THR A 175 1.59 17.32 -3.25
CA THR A 175 2.57 17.39 -4.35
C THR A 175 4.00 17.63 -3.88
N ASP A 176 4.17 18.31 -2.75
CA ASP A 176 5.48 18.75 -2.26
C ASP A 176 5.63 18.48 -0.76
N ALA A 177 6.24 17.35 -0.41
CA ALA A 177 6.44 16.95 0.98
C ALA A 177 7.58 15.95 1.14
N ASP A 178 8.27 16.02 2.28
CA ASP A 178 9.13 14.95 2.75
C ASP A 178 8.39 14.17 3.85
N ILE A 179 8.43 12.84 3.76
CA ILE A 179 7.60 11.94 4.54
C ILE A 179 8.43 10.76 5.03
N ILE A 180 8.37 10.48 6.34
CA ILE A 180 8.95 9.28 6.92
C ILE A 180 7.82 8.47 7.55
N VAL A 181 7.61 7.25 7.08
CA VAL A 181 6.63 6.31 7.61
C VAL A 181 7.32 5.24 8.43
N ALA A 182 6.80 4.95 9.62
CA ALA A 182 7.39 3.94 10.50
C ALA A 182 6.34 3.04 11.15
N GLY A 183 6.68 1.77 11.29
CA GLY A 183 5.99 0.80 12.13
C GLY A 183 6.87 0.34 13.29
N PRO A 184 6.30 -0.07 14.45
CA PRO A 184 7.08 -0.60 15.55
C PRO A 184 7.72 -1.97 15.25
N PHE A 185 7.25 -2.64 14.23
CA PHE A 185 7.71 -3.90 13.61
C PHE A 185 7.08 -3.95 12.20
N PRO A 186 7.43 -4.91 11.33
CA PRO A 186 6.83 -5.00 9.99
C PRO A 186 5.29 -5.07 10.03
N ILE A 187 4.63 -4.07 9.45
CA ILE A 187 3.16 -3.90 9.40
C ILE A 187 2.72 -3.29 8.06
N SER A 188 1.40 -3.27 7.80
CA SER A 188 0.85 -2.81 6.53
C SER A 188 1.20 -1.36 6.16
N GLY A 189 1.07 -0.43 7.08
CA GLY A 189 1.32 1.01 6.81
C GLY A 189 0.08 1.85 6.51
N THR A 190 -1.11 1.28 6.49
CA THR A 190 -2.36 1.95 6.07
C THR A 190 -2.76 3.12 6.97
N ALA A 191 -2.60 3.00 8.31
CA ALA A 191 -2.86 4.11 9.23
C ALA A 191 -1.98 5.33 8.95
N ALA A 192 -0.73 5.12 8.53
CA ALA A 192 0.18 6.20 8.19
C ALA A 192 -0.28 7.00 6.97
N LEU A 193 -0.92 6.37 5.97
CA LEU A 193 -1.47 7.10 4.83
C LEU A 193 -2.62 8.03 5.25
N VAL A 194 -3.57 7.52 6.03
CA VAL A 194 -4.65 8.33 6.60
C VAL A 194 -4.06 9.49 7.42
N GLY A 195 -3.02 9.18 8.22
CA GLY A 195 -2.28 10.16 9.01
C GLY A 195 -1.61 11.24 8.18
N ALA A 196 -0.97 10.88 7.08
CA ALA A 196 -0.31 11.83 6.18
C ALA A 196 -1.30 12.83 5.58
N MET A 197 -2.44 12.35 5.09
CA MET A 197 -3.47 13.21 4.48
C MET A 197 -4.11 14.16 5.51
N LYS A 198 -4.40 13.68 6.72
CA LYS A 198 -4.94 14.51 7.80
C LYS A 198 -3.93 15.54 8.27
N ALA A 199 -2.69 15.12 8.53
CA ALA A 199 -1.61 16.00 8.95
C ALA A 199 -1.32 17.08 7.90
N TYR A 200 -1.30 16.73 6.61
CA TYR A 200 -1.13 17.69 5.53
C TYR A 200 -2.27 18.73 5.48
N SER A 201 -3.51 18.28 5.64
CA SER A 201 -4.68 19.18 5.71
C SER A 201 -4.54 20.18 6.86
N ASP A 202 -4.17 19.73 8.04
CA ASP A 202 -4.01 20.56 9.22
C ASP A 202 -2.85 21.54 9.06
N MET A 203 -1.72 21.07 8.52
CA MET A 203 -0.51 21.84 8.31
C MET A 203 -0.68 22.98 7.29
N THR A 204 -1.42 22.71 6.22
CA THR A 204 -1.57 23.68 5.11
C THR A 204 -2.82 24.53 5.22
N GLY A 205 -3.79 24.14 6.05
CA GLY A 205 -5.14 24.70 6.04
C GLY A 205 -5.93 24.39 4.76
N ALA A 206 -5.32 23.69 3.79
CA ALA A 206 -5.99 23.18 2.59
C ALA A 206 -6.65 21.85 2.94
N LYS A 207 -7.97 21.79 2.86
CA LYS A 207 -8.67 20.53 3.09
C LYS A 207 -8.41 19.58 1.92
N VAL A 208 -7.77 18.44 2.18
CA VAL A 208 -7.91 17.30 1.31
C VAL A 208 -9.40 16.96 1.26
N SER A 209 -10.03 17.01 0.07
CA SER A 209 -11.46 16.74 0.00
C SER A 209 -11.75 15.28 0.38
N GLU A 210 -12.92 15.01 0.97
CA GLU A 210 -13.33 13.64 1.25
C GLU A 210 -13.25 12.76 0.00
N ARG A 211 -13.61 13.32 -1.15
CA ARG A 211 -13.53 12.62 -2.44
C ARG A 211 -12.10 12.29 -2.85
N SER A 212 -11.17 13.25 -2.69
CA SER A 212 -9.75 13.02 -3.01
C SER A 212 -9.14 11.97 -2.07
N MET A 213 -9.48 12.04 -0.77
CA MET A 213 -9.03 11.07 0.22
C MET A 213 -9.59 9.67 -0.10
N ASP A 214 -10.90 9.56 -0.36
CA ASP A 214 -11.55 8.31 -0.75
C ASP A 214 -10.92 7.68 -1.99
N THR A 215 -10.71 8.50 -3.04
CA THR A 215 -10.10 8.03 -4.29
C THR A 215 -8.65 7.59 -4.09
N ALA A 216 -7.87 8.32 -3.29
CA ALA A 216 -6.47 7.99 -3.00
C ALA A 216 -6.34 6.68 -2.20
N LEU A 217 -7.23 6.45 -1.25
CA LEU A 217 -7.25 5.20 -0.48
C LEU A 217 -7.68 4.01 -1.32
N ASN A 218 -8.68 4.20 -2.20
CA ASN A 218 -9.09 3.20 -3.19
C ASN A 218 -7.91 2.87 -4.13
N GLU A 219 -7.17 3.88 -4.60
CA GLU A 219 -5.99 3.69 -5.46
C GLU A 219 -4.92 2.86 -4.76
N LEU A 220 -4.61 3.16 -3.50
CA LEU A 220 -3.60 2.40 -2.75
C LEU A 220 -4.00 0.93 -2.64
N VAL A 221 -5.23 0.65 -2.23
CA VAL A 221 -5.72 -0.71 -2.03
C VAL A 221 -5.72 -1.48 -3.35
N LEU A 222 -6.31 -0.91 -4.40
CA LEU A 222 -6.39 -1.57 -5.70
C LEU A 222 -4.99 -1.79 -6.32
N THR A 223 -4.05 -0.87 -6.11
CA THR A 223 -2.66 -1.08 -6.53
C THR A 223 -2.05 -2.28 -5.81
N GLY A 224 -2.32 -2.45 -4.51
CA GLY A 224 -1.88 -3.61 -3.74
C GLY A 224 -2.53 -4.92 -4.22
N ASP A 225 -3.82 -4.93 -4.51
CA ASP A 225 -4.53 -6.11 -5.02
C ASP A 225 -4.01 -6.50 -6.43
N ILE A 226 -3.76 -5.53 -7.30
CA ILE A 226 -3.12 -5.75 -8.61
C ILE A 226 -1.70 -6.30 -8.42
N ALA A 227 -0.92 -5.77 -7.48
CA ALA A 227 0.42 -6.24 -7.16
C ALA A 227 0.42 -7.72 -6.71
N GLU A 228 -0.55 -8.11 -5.89
CA GLU A 228 -0.74 -9.49 -5.46
C GLU A 228 -1.12 -10.40 -6.64
N ALA A 229 -2.04 -9.96 -7.50
CA ALA A 229 -2.50 -10.72 -8.66
C ALA A 229 -1.40 -10.91 -9.71
N VAL A 230 -0.58 -9.90 -9.96
CA VAL A 230 0.51 -9.89 -10.94
C VAL A 230 1.79 -10.54 -10.37
N GLY A 231 1.96 -10.51 -9.03
CA GLY A 231 3.17 -10.95 -8.34
C GLY A 231 4.34 -9.97 -8.47
N ASP A 232 4.06 -8.68 -8.76
CA ASP A 232 5.05 -7.63 -8.98
C ASP A 232 4.46 -6.27 -8.60
N SER A 233 4.85 -5.75 -7.44
CA SER A 233 4.33 -4.49 -6.92
C SER A 233 4.77 -3.30 -7.77
N GLN A 234 6.00 -3.32 -8.27
CA GLN A 234 6.54 -2.25 -9.10
C GLN A 234 5.75 -2.11 -10.40
N LYS A 235 5.48 -3.23 -11.09
CA LYS A 235 4.65 -3.21 -12.31
C LYS A 235 3.23 -2.70 -12.05
N ALA A 236 2.63 -3.06 -10.90
CA ALA A 236 1.30 -2.59 -10.53
C ALA A 236 1.29 -1.07 -10.30
N GLU A 237 2.26 -0.54 -9.58
CA GLU A 237 2.43 0.89 -9.31
C GLU A 237 2.59 1.70 -10.60
N GLU A 238 3.43 1.20 -11.52
CA GLU A 238 3.68 1.80 -12.82
C GLU A 238 2.44 1.80 -13.70
N LEU A 239 1.74 0.66 -13.76
CA LEU A 239 0.49 0.55 -14.50
C LEU A 239 -0.53 1.59 -14.02
N VAL A 240 -0.72 1.71 -12.70
CA VAL A 240 -1.69 2.66 -12.14
C VAL A 240 -1.26 4.10 -12.37
N ALA A 241 0.03 4.44 -12.18
CA ALA A 241 0.57 5.77 -12.45
C ALA A 241 0.43 6.16 -13.92
N TYR A 242 0.78 5.25 -14.83
CA TYR A 242 0.63 5.44 -16.27
C TYR A 242 -0.83 5.69 -16.67
N LEU A 243 -1.75 4.85 -16.20
CA LEU A 243 -3.17 4.99 -16.53
C LEU A 243 -3.77 6.27 -15.95
N LYS A 244 -3.36 6.69 -14.75
CA LYS A 244 -3.73 7.96 -14.17
C LYS A 244 -3.31 9.14 -15.05
N GLN A 245 -2.04 9.14 -15.50
CA GLN A 245 -1.54 10.14 -16.44
C GLN A 245 -2.36 10.16 -17.73
N GLU A 246 -2.59 9.00 -18.36
CA GLU A 246 -3.38 8.86 -19.58
C GLU A 246 -4.80 9.43 -19.44
N VAL A 247 -5.48 9.11 -18.35
CA VAL A 247 -6.83 9.58 -18.09
C VAL A 247 -6.88 11.10 -17.96
N ILE A 248 -5.96 11.68 -17.21
CA ILE A 248 -5.92 13.13 -16.97
C ILE A 248 -5.49 13.89 -18.23
N GLU A 249 -4.40 13.48 -18.89
CA GLU A 249 -3.88 14.17 -20.08
C GLU A 249 -4.85 14.13 -21.26
N LYS A 250 -5.47 12.97 -21.51
CA LYS A 250 -6.38 12.78 -22.65
C LYS A 250 -7.83 13.10 -22.31
N GLY A 251 -8.15 13.41 -21.04
CA GLY A 251 -9.52 13.69 -20.57
C GLY A 251 -10.44 12.48 -20.78
N LEU A 252 -9.93 11.26 -20.55
CA LEU A 252 -10.73 10.05 -20.73
C LEU A 252 -11.78 9.97 -19.62
N ASN A 253 -13.06 9.89 -20.00
CA ASN A 253 -14.18 9.88 -19.06
C ASN A 253 -15.21 8.79 -19.35
N SER A 254 -15.15 8.14 -20.52
CA SER A 254 -16.05 7.06 -20.84
C SER A 254 -15.47 5.72 -20.39
N GLU A 255 -16.32 4.85 -19.86
CA GLU A 255 -15.95 3.47 -19.49
C GLU A 255 -15.26 2.74 -20.65
N LYS A 256 -15.75 2.94 -21.89
CA LYS A 256 -15.19 2.32 -23.09
C LYS A 256 -13.76 2.77 -23.35
N ASP A 257 -13.49 4.08 -23.26
CA ASP A 257 -12.16 4.63 -23.60
C ASP A 257 -11.16 4.27 -22.50
N ILE A 258 -11.59 4.28 -21.23
CA ILE A 258 -10.77 3.85 -20.09
C ILE A 258 -10.43 2.36 -20.20
N LYS A 259 -11.40 1.48 -20.49
CA LYS A 259 -11.12 0.05 -20.71
C LYS A 259 -10.17 -0.20 -21.88
N ALA A 260 -10.26 0.60 -22.95
CA ALA A 260 -9.33 0.51 -24.05
C ALA A 260 -7.90 0.92 -23.62
N ALA A 261 -7.75 1.98 -22.84
CA ALA A 261 -6.47 2.39 -22.27
C ALA A 261 -5.88 1.32 -21.32
N ILE A 262 -6.71 0.71 -20.47
CA ILE A 262 -6.29 -0.39 -19.60
C ILE A 262 -5.77 -1.57 -20.43
N ALA A 263 -6.51 -1.99 -21.46
CA ALA A 263 -6.11 -3.12 -22.30
C ALA A 263 -4.78 -2.84 -23.03
N GLU A 264 -4.58 -1.61 -23.50
CA GLU A 264 -3.35 -1.18 -24.15
C GLU A 264 -2.18 -1.17 -23.17
N ALA A 265 -2.37 -0.57 -21.98
CA ALA A 265 -1.37 -0.53 -20.93
C ALA A 265 -1.00 -1.93 -20.44
N CYS A 266 -1.96 -2.81 -20.20
CA CYS A 266 -1.72 -4.21 -19.82
C CYS A 266 -0.85 -4.94 -20.85
N SER A 267 -1.12 -4.72 -22.15
CA SER A 267 -0.28 -5.28 -23.21
C SER A 267 1.14 -4.72 -23.22
N GLN A 268 1.30 -3.43 -22.90
CA GLN A 268 2.57 -2.74 -22.89
C GLN A 268 3.46 -3.17 -21.71
N PHE A 269 2.87 -3.32 -20.54
CA PHE A 269 3.57 -3.72 -19.30
C PHE A 269 3.71 -5.24 -19.14
N ASP A 270 3.17 -6.03 -20.10
CA ASP A 270 3.12 -7.49 -20.03
C ASP A 270 2.42 -7.96 -18.74
N ILE A 271 1.24 -7.39 -18.51
CA ILE A 271 0.36 -7.65 -17.36
C ILE A 271 -0.93 -8.29 -17.86
N THR A 272 -1.45 -9.23 -17.11
CA THR A 272 -2.77 -9.81 -17.35
C THR A 272 -3.63 -9.60 -16.11
N LEU A 273 -4.75 -8.88 -16.27
CA LEU A 273 -5.75 -8.63 -15.24
C LEU A 273 -7.01 -9.44 -15.52
N ALA A 274 -7.71 -9.87 -14.47
CA ALA A 274 -9.03 -10.46 -14.58
C ALA A 274 -10.10 -9.38 -14.85
N GLU A 275 -11.29 -9.79 -15.31
CA GLU A 275 -12.40 -8.86 -15.59
C GLU A 275 -12.83 -8.04 -14.36
N GLU A 276 -12.70 -8.59 -13.15
CA GLU A 276 -13.02 -7.92 -11.89
C GLU A 276 -12.06 -6.76 -11.66
N GLU A 277 -10.74 -7.00 -11.72
CA GLU A 277 -9.70 -5.99 -11.57
C GLU A 277 -9.79 -4.89 -12.64
N ILE A 278 -10.09 -5.27 -13.89
CA ILE A 278 -10.34 -4.30 -14.97
C ILE A 278 -11.55 -3.42 -14.64
N GLY A 279 -12.61 -3.99 -14.06
CA GLY A 279 -13.81 -3.27 -13.66
C GLY A 279 -13.53 -2.26 -12.54
N GLU A 280 -12.80 -2.69 -11.51
CA GLU A 280 -12.42 -1.85 -10.37
C GLU A 280 -11.45 -0.73 -10.80
N LEU A 281 -10.44 -1.06 -11.61
CA LEU A 281 -9.50 -0.09 -12.15
C LEU A 281 -10.21 0.94 -13.05
N THR A 282 -11.20 0.50 -13.85
CA THR A 282 -12.02 1.42 -14.64
C THR A 282 -12.78 2.40 -13.74
N SER A 283 -13.37 1.91 -12.65
CA SER A 283 -14.12 2.72 -11.70
C SER A 283 -13.22 3.71 -10.96
N LEU A 284 -12.02 3.27 -10.54
CA LEU A 284 -11.01 4.12 -9.93
C LEU A 284 -10.59 5.24 -10.88
N LEU A 285 -10.24 4.91 -12.12
CA LEU A 285 -9.78 5.87 -13.12
C LEU A 285 -10.87 6.88 -13.49
N GLN A 286 -12.16 6.50 -13.47
CA GLN A 286 -13.27 7.45 -13.60
C GLN A 286 -13.30 8.44 -12.41
N LYS A 287 -13.16 7.96 -11.17
CA LYS A 287 -13.06 8.81 -9.98
C LYS A 287 -11.88 9.78 -10.09
N ILE A 288 -10.70 9.30 -10.50
CA ILE A 288 -9.50 10.11 -10.69
C ILE A 288 -9.73 11.21 -11.74
N GLY A 289 -10.34 10.87 -12.89
CA GLY A 289 -10.66 11.82 -13.96
C GLY A 289 -11.63 12.94 -13.57
N GLU A 290 -12.34 12.79 -12.45
CA GLU A 290 -13.24 13.80 -11.89
C GLU A 290 -12.59 14.69 -10.82
N LEU A 291 -11.34 14.42 -10.44
CA LEU A 291 -10.57 15.23 -9.51
C LEU A 291 -9.84 16.36 -10.27
N ASP A 292 -9.65 17.49 -9.58
CA ASP A 292 -8.83 18.61 -10.06
C ASP A 292 -7.37 18.37 -9.60
N LEU A 293 -6.64 17.57 -10.37
CA LEU A 293 -5.28 17.16 -10.05
C LEU A 293 -4.25 17.98 -10.83
N ASP A 294 -3.07 18.17 -10.24
CA ASP A 294 -1.94 18.81 -10.88
C ASP A 294 -1.28 17.88 -11.90
N ILE A 295 -1.47 18.18 -13.17
CA ILE A 295 -0.96 17.39 -14.29
C ILE A 295 0.58 17.29 -14.27
N ASP A 296 1.27 18.37 -13.91
CA ASP A 296 2.73 18.40 -13.91
C ASP A 296 3.27 17.45 -12.82
N SER A 297 2.70 17.50 -11.62
CA SER A 297 3.05 16.56 -10.55
C SER A 297 2.80 15.08 -10.91
N ILE A 298 1.76 14.78 -11.68
CA ILE A 298 1.47 13.41 -12.15
C ILE A 298 2.52 12.96 -13.15
N LYS A 299 2.93 13.85 -14.06
CA LYS A 299 3.98 13.54 -15.04
C LYS A 299 5.32 13.28 -14.39
N ASP A 300 5.73 14.18 -13.52
CA ASP A 300 7.01 14.08 -12.81
C ASP A 300 7.07 12.76 -12.04
N GLN A 301 5.98 12.36 -11.41
CA GLN A 301 5.88 11.09 -10.71
C GLN A 301 5.99 9.89 -11.65
N ALA A 302 5.26 9.91 -12.76
CA ALA A 302 5.31 8.83 -13.73
C ALA A 302 6.72 8.67 -14.32
N GLU A 303 7.38 9.78 -14.66
CA GLU A 303 8.77 9.79 -15.13
C GLU A 303 9.73 9.22 -14.08
N GLU A 304 9.58 9.58 -12.82
CA GLU A 304 10.42 9.09 -11.71
C GLU A 304 10.26 7.58 -11.50
N LEU A 305 9.02 7.05 -11.54
CA LEU A 305 8.78 5.63 -11.49
C LEU A 305 9.43 4.89 -12.67
N TYR A 306 9.36 5.46 -13.87
CA TYR A 306 9.99 4.89 -15.06
C TYR A 306 11.51 4.94 -15.02
N GLU A 307 12.14 5.99 -14.47
CA GLU A 307 13.60 6.09 -14.36
C GLU A 307 14.19 5.05 -13.40
N LYS A 308 13.49 4.71 -12.34
CA LYS A 308 13.92 3.63 -11.40
C LYS A 308 14.01 2.28 -12.09
N ILE A 309 13.09 1.98 -13.00
CA ILE A 309 13.12 0.76 -13.82
C ILE A 309 14.27 0.79 -14.80
N SER A 310 14.58 1.96 -15.37
CA SER A 310 15.63 2.10 -16.37
C SER A 310 17.01 1.70 -15.87
N ASN A 311 17.25 1.78 -14.60
CA ASN A 311 18.50 1.36 -13.97
C ASN A 311 18.63 -0.17 -13.80
N LEU A 312 17.55 -0.95 -14.03
CA LEU A 312 17.54 -2.40 -13.84
C LEU A 312 17.72 -3.24 -15.12
N ASP A 313 17.67 -2.73 -16.32
CA ASP A 313 18.03 -3.33 -17.65
C ASP A 313 17.13 -2.84 -18.81
N THR A 314 17.21 -1.58 -19.14
CA THR A 314 16.10 -0.80 -19.71
C THR A 314 16.18 -0.39 -21.13
N LYS A 315 17.15 -0.81 -21.88
CA LYS A 315 17.18 -0.50 -23.31
C LYS A 315 15.94 -1.00 -24.07
N SER A 316 15.31 -2.06 -23.56
CA SER A 316 14.13 -2.68 -24.19
C SER A 316 12.81 -1.96 -23.87
N ILE A 317 12.68 -1.33 -22.71
CA ILE A 317 11.44 -0.68 -22.30
C ILE A 317 11.37 0.75 -22.85
N PHE A 318 12.48 1.51 -22.80
CA PHE A 318 12.53 2.84 -23.40
C PHE A 318 12.29 2.83 -24.91
N ASP A 319 12.80 1.81 -25.62
CA ASP A 319 12.54 1.66 -27.04
C ASP A 319 11.05 1.39 -27.30
N LYS A 320 10.37 0.60 -26.45
CA LYS A 320 8.93 0.34 -26.55
C LYS A 320 8.08 1.56 -26.21
N VAL A 321 8.44 2.32 -25.18
CA VAL A 321 7.74 3.57 -24.78
C VAL A 321 7.95 4.64 -25.86
N ALA A 322 9.16 4.82 -26.35
CA ALA A 322 9.44 5.78 -27.43
C ALA A 322 8.75 5.41 -28.75
N ASP A 323 8.66 4.12 -29.06
CA ASP A 323 7.94 3.63 -30.25
C ASP A 323 6.42 3.79 -30.09
N PHE A 324 5.90 3.65 -28.89
CA PHE A 324 4.50 3.92 -28.56
C PHE A 324 4.14 5.40 -28.75
N PHE A 325 4.91 6.34 -28.17
CA PHE A 325 4.68 7.76 -28.41
C PHE A 325 4.79 8.14 -29.89
N ARG A 326 5.67 7.46 -30.63
CA ARG A 326 5.76 7.63 -32.06
C ARG A 326 4.52 7.10 -32.79
N SER A 327 4.00 5.95 -32.40
CA SER A 327 2.80 5.35 -33.01
C SER A 327 1.54 6.17 -32.74
N ILE A 328 1.42 6.78 -31.56
CA ILE A 328 0.33 7.71 -31.23
C ILE A 328 0.41 8.97 -32.10
N LEU A 329 1.59 9.56 -32.23
CA LEU A 329 1.81 10.72 -33.10
C LEU A 329 1.46 10.42 -34.57
N GLU A 330 1.83 9.23 -35.06
CA GLU A 330 1.50 8.78 -36.43
C GLU A 330 -0.01 8.51 -36.58
N PHE A 331 -0.67 7.95 -35.55
CA PHE A 331 -2.12 7.75 -35.55
C PHE A 331 -2.87 9.08 -35.65
N PHE A 332 -2.48 10.09 -34.85
CA PHE A 332 -3.12 11.42 -34.93
C PHE A 332 -2.78 12.16 -36.23
N GLN A 333 -1.58 12.01 -36.77
CA GLN A 333 -1.25 12.59 -38.09
C GLN A 333 -2.04 11.94 -39.23
N GLY A 334 -2.34 10.63 -39.12
CA GLY A 334 -3.20 9.94 -40.08
C GLY A 334 -4.68 10.29 -40.02
N LEU A 335 -5.15 10.83 -38.87
CA LEU A 335 -6.55 11.24 -38.69
C LEU A 335 -6.86 12.64 -39.28
N PHE A 336 -5.81 13.44 -39.54
CA PHE A 336 -5.91 14.80 -40.07
C PHE A 336 -5.33 14.96 -41.46
N SER A 337 -4.98 13.85 -42.13
CA SER A 337 -4.60 13.81 -43.55
C SER A 337 -5.70 13.19 -44.39
#